data_c527ecee11a6f12f5ea838b71d327fcb
#
_entry.id   c527ecee11a6f12f5ea838b71d327fcb
#
_cell.length_a   1.000
_cell.length_b   1.000
_cell.length_c   1.000
_cell.angle_alpha   90.00
_cell.angle_beta   90.00
_cell.angle_gamma   90.00
#
_symmetry.space_group_name_H-M   'P 1'
#
loop_
_entity.id
_entity.type
_entity.pdbx_description
1 polymer ?
#
loop_
_entity_poly.entity_id
_entity_poly.type
_entity_poly.pdbx_seq_one_letter_code
_entity_poly.pdbx_strand_id
1 'polypeptide(L)'
;MTDARPRVLILGGGFAGVGAAQKLEDADAEVVLVDRHNYHTFQPLLYQLASGLIEQTAVGHSLRDLLARHDNTTIHQATVTGVDLDAREVRFDELEPMTYDYLVFGLGAEVNFFGTEGAAEHAFPMYTLPHAVRLKDHLLERWEAADHDPTLVEDGALNIVVVGGGPTGVETAGAIAELYRTELSKDYPDVSPDDARVILVEAGPELFSMFKPKLREYTTKALTERTVEVKTGAMVSSVSPTRVKLKSGEELEAHTLVWGAGLQGNQLVQTLGLELQRGNRIGVGPDLALPDHPDVYVLGDAAAIVDAKTEQVLPQLGSVALQSGQHAGETIARRIAGKEPKPFKYKDKGTMATIGRRAAVVQMLGGRTITGTKAQLAWGTVHLALLPTNEDRAKAVVDWAGATFSHQRVGRITVEGE
;
A
#
# COMPACT_ATOMS: atom_id res chain seq x y z
N MET A 1 -1.93 10.95 -45.58
CA MET A 1 -1.31 10.32 -44.42
C MET A 1 -2.30 10.53 -43.29
N THR A 2 -2.99 9.50 -42.84
CA THR A 2 -3.79 9.58 -41.61
C THR A 2 -2.78 9.79 -40.50
N ASP A 3 -2.77 11.00 -39.90
CA ASP A 3 -2.01 11.23 -38.68
C ASP A 3 -2.49 10.21 -37.64
N ALA A 4 -1.65 9.20 -37.37
CA ALA A 4 -1.95 8.24 -36.32
C ALA A 4 -1.98 9.03 -34.99
N ARG A 5 -3.01 8.78 -34.18
CA ARG A 5 -3.09 9.40 -32.84
C ARG A 5 -1.83 9.05 -32.05
N PRO A 6 -1.25 9.99 -31.29
CA PRO A 6 -0.11 9.69 -30.43
C PRO A 6 -0.49 8.61 -29.42
N ARG A 7 0.43 7.65 -29.21
CA ARG A 7 0.26 6.57 -28.23
C ARG A 7 0.82 6.99 -26.88
N VAL A 8 -0.06 6.97 -25.87
CA VAL A 8 0.32 7.12 -24.46
C VAL A 8 0.32 5.75 -23.80
N LEU A 9 1.50 5.25 -23.46
CA LEU A 9 1.66 3.96 -22.79
C LEU A 9 1.80 4.16 -21.28
N ILE A 10 0.89 3.58 -20.51
CA ILE A 10 0.85 3.69 -19.04
C ILE A 10 1.23 2.33 -18.44
N LEU A 11 2.32 2.29 -17.69
CA LEU A 11 2.81 1.10 -17.00
C LEU A 11 2.37 1.16 -15.53
N GLY A 12 1.48 0.24 -15.15
CA GLY A 12 0.94 0.09 -13.81
C GLY A 12 -0.46 0.69 -13.63
N GLY A 13 -1.40 -0.12 -13.13
CA GLY A 13 -2.79 0.22 -12.81
C GLY A 13 -3.00 0.65 -11.35
N GLY A 14 -1.94 1.15 -10.67
CA GLY A 14 -2.04 1.72 -9.34
C GLY A 14 -2.63 3.13 -9.34
N PHE A 15 -2.56 3.83 -8.18
CA PHE A 15 -3.09 5.19 -8.05
C PHE A 15 -2.57 6.17 -9.11
N ALA A 16 -1.28 6.08 -9.44
CA ALA A 16 -0.68 6.98 -10.44
C ALA A 16 -1.17 6.67 -11.85
N GLY A 17 -1.15 5.41 -12.28
CA GLY A 17 -1.56 5.04 -13.63
C GLY A 17 -3.04 5.25 -13.89
N VAL A 18 -3.92 4.85 -12.96
CA VAL A 18 -5.36 5.13 -13.05
C VAL A 18 -5.62 6.64 -13.05
N GLY A 19 -4.93 7.39 -12.18
CA GLY A 19 -5.03 8.85 -12.16
C GLY A 19 -4.62 9.52 -13.48
N ALA A 20 -3.59 9.00 -14.15
CA ALA A 20 -3.15 9.48 -15.46
C ALA A 20 -4.17 9.13 -16.56
N ALA A 21 -4.63 7.87 -16.61
CA ALA A 21 -5.63 7.42 -17.58
C ALA A 21 -6.92 8.25 -17.50
N GLN A 22 -7.43 8.51 -16.28
CA GLN A 22 -8.63 9.34 -16.07
C GLN A 22 -8.49 10.75 -16.62
N LYS A 23 -7.30 11.32 -16.68
CA LYS A 23 -7.06 12.67 -17.21
C LYS A 23 -6.80 12.70 -18.71
N LEU A 24 -6.66 11.54 -19.32
CA LEU A 24 -6.49 11.36 -20.75
C LEU A 24 -7.79 10.93 -21.46
N GLU A 25 -8.90 10.79 -20.74
CA GLU A 25 -10.21 10.35 -21.28
C GLU A 25 -10.61 11.10 -22.55
N ASP A 26 -10.49 12.43 -22.54
CA ASP A 26 -10.88 13.31 -23.67
C ASP A 26 -9.68 13.67 -24.59
N ALA A 27 -8.50 13.09 -24.40
CA ALA A 27 -7.35 13.40 -25.21
C ALA A 27 -7.45 12.73 -26.60
N ASP A 28 -7.02 13.42 -27.65
CA ASP A 28 -6.89 12.82 -28.99
C ASP A 28 -5.66 11.93 -29.07
N ALA A 29 -5.69 10.81 -28.35
CA ALA A 29 -4.60 9.86 -28.20
C ALA A 29 -5.14 8.42 -28.10
N GLU A 30 -4.27 7.47 -28.46
CA GLU A 30 -4.44 6.06 -28.11
C GLU A 30 -3.81 5.86 -26.72
N VAL A 31 -4.60 5.57 -25.71
CA VAL A 31 -4.12 5.31 -24.34
C VAL A 31 -4.08 3.79 -24.11
N VAL A 32 -2.91 3.28 -23.76
CA VAL A 32 -2.72 1.84 -23.47
C VAL A 32 -2.22 1.71 -22.04
N LEU A 33 -3.02 1.09 -21.17
CA LEU A 33 -2.64 0.81 -19.79
C LEU A 33 -2.26 -0.67 -19.67
N VAL A 34 -1.05 -0.94 -19.16
CA VAL A 34 -0.56 -2.30 -18.92
C VAL A 34 -0.24 -2.51 -17.45
N ASP A 35 -0.82 -3.54 -16.85
CA ASP A 35 -0.50 -3.98 -15.49
C ASP A 35 -0.43 -5.52 -15.45
N ARG A 36 0.42 -6.06 -14.58
CA ARG A 36 0.50 -7.51 -14.34
C ARG A 36 -0.77 -8.08 -13.72
N HIS A 37 -1.59 -7.24 -13.10
CA HIS A 37 -2.88 -7.61 -12.54
C HIS A 37 -4.02 -6.93 -13.32
N ASN A 38 -5.18 -7.54 -13.34
CA ASN A 38 -6.38 -6.98 -13.98
C ASN A 38 -7.16 -6.05 -13.06
N TYR A 39 -6.60 -5.69 -11.89
CA TYR A 39 -7.25 -4.89 -10.86
C TYR A 39 -6.36 -3.77 -10.31
N HIS A 40 -7.00 -2.70 -9.89
CA HIS A 40 -6.44 -1.66 -9.04
C HIS A 40 -6.54 -2.07 -7.57
N THR A 41 -5.48 -1.86 -6.78
CA THR A 41 -5.50 -2.11 -5.33
C THR A 41 -5.69 -0.81 -4.57
N PHE A 42 -6.72 -0.74 -3.73
CA PHE A 42 -6.90 0.36 -2.78
C PHE A 42 -6.09 0.06 -1.50
N GLN A 43 -4.81 0.30 -1.56
CA GLN A 43 -3.81 -0.07 -0.53
C GLN A 43 -4.14 0.39 0.90
N PRO A 44 -4.77 1.57 1.16
CA PRO A 44 -5.09 1.97 2.53
C PRO A 44 -5.98 1.00 3.31
N LEU A 45 -6.64 0.06 2.64
CA LEU A 45 -7.52 -0.93 3.28
C LEU A 45 -6.91 -2.35 3.36
N LEU A 46 -5.64 -2.55 2.94
CA LEU A 46 -4.99 -3.88 2.96
C LEU A 46 -4.95 -4.50 4.37
N TYR A 47 -4.68 -3.70 5.41
CA TYR A 47 -4.64 -4.20 6.78
C TYR A 47 -6.02 -4.69 7.26
N GLN A 48 -7.12 -4.11 6.74
CA GLN A 48 -8.47 -4.56 7.04
C GLN A 48 -8.77 -5.91 6.38
N LEU A 49 -8.31 -6.10 5.13
CA LEU A 49 -8.40 -7.39 4.47
C LEU A 49 -7.58 -8.45 5.22
N ALA A 50 -6.33 -8.14 5.55
CA ALA A 50 -5.44 -9.05 6.29
C ALA A 50 -5.99 -9.46 7.67
N SER A 51 -6.83 -8.63 8.28
CA SER A 51 -7.50 -8.94 9.54
C SER A 51 -8.95 -9.44 9.37
N GLY A 52 -9.37 -9.79 8.16
CA GLY A 52 -10.72 -10.30 7.86
C GLY A 52 -11.86 -9.32 8.08
N LEU A 53 -11.55 -8.01 8.25
CA LEU A 53 -12.57 -7.00 8.50
C LEU A 53 -13.42 -6.69 7.26
N ILE A 54 -12.82 -6.76 6.08
CA ILE A 54 -13.45 -6.53 4.78
C ILE A 54 -13.07 -7.63 3.79
N GLU A 55 -13.90 -7.79 2.75
CA GLU A 55 -13.65 -8.71 1.65
C GLU A 55 -12.60 -8.18 0.66
N GLN A 56 -11.94 -9.09 -0.08
CA GLN A 56 -10.94 -8.69 -1.07
C GLN A 56 -11.53 -7.81 -2.19
N THR A 57 -12.81 -7.95 -2.50
CA THR A 57 -13.52 -7.14 -3.51
C THR A 57 -13.72 -5.68 -3.06
N ALA A 58 -13.59 -5.38 -1.77
CA ALA A 58 -13.58 -4.00 -1.27
C ALA A 58 -12.21 -3.31 -1.39
N VAL A 59 -11.15 -4.07 -1.76
CA VAL A 59 -9.77 -3.57 -1.89
C VAL A 59 -9.28 -3.65 -3.32
N GLY A 60 -9.66 -4.70 -4.04
CA GLY A 60 -9.29 -4.93 -5.44
C GLY A 60 -10.43 -4.54 -6.38
N HIS A 61 -10.18 -3.62 -7.32
CA HIS A 61 -11.19 -3.10 -8.24
C HIS A 61 -10.79 -3.35 -9.68
N SER A 62 -11.65 -3.95 -10.49
CA SER A 62 -11.38 -4.23 -11.91
C SER A 62 -10.93 -2.97 -12.65
N LEU A 63 -9.75 -3.01 -13.27
CA LEU A 63 -9.26 -1.89 -14.09
C LEU A 63 -10.19 -1.61 -15.27
N ARG A 64 -10.78 -2.66 -15.87
CA ARG A 64 -11.72 -2.50 -16.98
C ARG A 64 -13.01 -1.79 -16.57
N ASP A 65 -13.50 -2.06 -15.35
CA ASP A 65 -14.69 -1.39 -14.83
C ASP A 65 -14.41 0.08 -14.47
N LEU A 66 -13.23 0.34 -13.90
CA LEU A 66 -12.80 1.70 -13.55
C LEU A 66 -12.65 2.63 -14.75
N LEU A 67 -12.24 2.08 -15.89
CA LEU A 67 -11.98 2.82 -17.12
C LEU A 67 -12.97 2.48 -18.25
N ALA A 68 -14.09 1.83 -17.93
CA ALA A 68 -15.09 1.36 -18.92
C ALA A 68 -15.69 2.46 -19.80
N ARG A 69 -15.64 3.72 -19.36
CA ARG A 69 -16.19 4.89 -20.09
C ARG A 69 -15.16 5.59 -20.96
N HIS A 70 -13.91 5.15 -20.94
CA HIS A 70 -12.80 5.78 -21.67
C HIS A 70 -12.66 5.12 -23.04
N ASP A 71 -13.33 5.66 -24.05
CA ASP A 71 -13.37 5.09 -25.41
C ASP A 71 -12.00 5.04 -26.10
N ASN A 72 -11.04 5.83 -25.65
CA ASN A 72 -9.68 5.92 -26.18
C ASN A 72 -8.68 5.03 -25.41
N THR A 73 -9.12 4.27 -24.39
CA THR A 73 -8.24 3.52 -23.50
C THR A 73 -8.40 2.00 -23.68
N THR A 74 -7.27 1.34 -23.91
CA THR A 74 -7.17 -0.13 -23.95
C THR A 74 -6.38 -0.62 -22.74
N ILE A 75 -6.81 -1.74 -22.14
CA ILE A 75 -6.15 -2.33 -20.96
C ILE A 75 -5.63 -3.71 -21.32
N HIS A 76 -4.33 -3.94 -21.07
CA HIS A 76 -3.68 -5.23 -21.19
C HIS A 76 -3.19 -5.70 -19.83
N GLN A 77 -3.38 -7.00 -19.56
CA GLN A 77 -2.75 -7.67 -18.43
C GLN A 77 -1.46 -8.33 -18.94
N ALA A 78 -0.31 -7.80 -18.50
CA ALA A 78 1.01 -8.33 -18.83
C ALA A 78 2.07 -7.76 -17.87
N THR A 79 3.18 -8.46 -17.72
CA THR A 79 4.32 -8.00 -16.92
C THR A 79 5.31 -7.26 -17.80
N VAL A 80 5.68 -6.06 -17.38
CA VAL A 80 6.76 -5.29 -18.04
C VAL A 80 8.10 -5.95 -17.72
N THR A 81 8.85 -6.34 -18.73
CA THR A 81 10.15 -7.00 -18.60
C THR A 81 11.33 -6.09 -18.94
N GLY A 82 11.10 -5.00 -19.66
CA GLY A 82 12.13 -4.02 -19.98
C GLY A 82 11.58 -2.75 -20.62
N VAL A 83 12.33 -1.68 -20.50
CA VAL A 83 12.06 -0.39 -21.16
C VAL A 83 13.35 0.09 -21.81
N ASP A 84 13.29 0.37 -23.08
CA ASP A 84 14.35 1.02 -23.84
C ASP A 84 13.93 2.48 -24.12
N LEU A 85 14.56 3.41 -23.41
CA LEU A 85 14.22 4.83 -23.48
C LEU A 85 14.64 5.45 -24.81
N ASP A 86 15.76 4.99 -25.38
CA ASP A 86 16.30 5.51 -26.65
C ASP A 86 15.49 5.03 -27.84
N ALA A 87 15.13 3.74 -27.86
CA ALA A 87 14.27 3.14 -28.88
C ALA A 87 12.78 3.50 -28.69
N ARG A 88 12.40 4.07 -27.54
CA ARG A 88 11.00 4.33 -27.13
C ARG A 88 10.16 3.05 -27.20
N GLU A 89 10.67 1.97 -26.65
CA GLU A 89 10.06 0.64 -26.69
C GLU A 89 9.93 0.04 -25.29
N VAL A 90 8.79 -0.59 -25.04
CA VAL A 90 8.55 -1.35 -23.80
C VAL A 90 8.34 -2.82 -24.18
N ARG A 91 9.01 -3.72 -23.45
CA ARG A 91 8.93 -5.16 -23.60
C ARG A 91 8.12 -5.79 -22.47
N PHE A 92 7.38 -6.83 -22.83
CA PHE A 92 6.48 -7.56 -21.95
C PHE A 92 6.77 -9.08 -22.03
N ASP A 93 6.22 -9.84 -21.08
CA ASP A 93 6.31 -11.30 -21.08
C ASP A 93 5.34 -11.97 -22.07
N GLU A 94 4.10 -11.48 -22.14
CA GLU A 94 3.02 -12.13 -22.93
C GLU A 94 2.49 -11.27 -24.09
N LEU A 95 3.12 -10.10 -24.34
CA LEU A 95 2.73 -9.19 -25.43
C LEU A 95 3.93 -8.87 -26.32
N GLU A 96 3.65 -8.57 -27.59
CA GLU A 96 4.66 -7.98 -28.47
C GLU A 96 5.15 -6.65 -27.92
N PRO A 97 6.42 -6.28 -28.15
CA PRO A 97 6.93 -4.99 -27.75
C PRO A 97 6.09 -3.82 -28.29
N MET A 98 5.88 -2.79 -27.47
CA MET A 98 5.11 -1.61 -27.86
C MET A 98 5.98 -0.36 -27.86
N THR A 99 5.87 0.42 -28.94
CA THR A 99 6.44 1.78 -28.98
C THR A 99 5.45 2.78 -28.42
N TYR A 100 5.97 3.95 -27.98
CA TYR A 100 5.18 5.02 -27.42
C TYR A 100 5.62 6.40 -27.93
N ASP A 101 4.69 7.34 -27.95
CA ASP A 101 4.98 8.78 -28.06
C ASP A 101 5.15 9.40 -26.68
N TYR A 102 4.36 8.93 -25.70
CA TYR A 102 4.46 9.29 -24.28
C TYR A 102 4.46 8.05 -23.42
N LEU A 103 5.34 8.01 -22.41
CA LEU A 103 5.41 6.93 -21.43
C LEU A 103 5.10 7.43 -20.03
N VAL A 104 4.19 6.74 -19.34
CA VAL A 104 3.89 6.95 -17.93
C VAL A 104 4.39 5.75 -17.13
N PHE A 105 5.43 5.94 -16.33
CA PHE A 105 6.02 4.92 -15.49
C PHE A 105 5.41 4.99 -14.09
N GLY A 106 4.36 4.22 -13.87
CA GLY A 106 3.57 4.18 -12.63
C GLY A 106 3.63 2.83 -11.90
N LEU A 107 4.73 2.07 -12.03
CA LEU A 107 4.89 0.71 -11.47
C LEU A 107 5.00 0.65 -9.93
N GLY A 108 5.00 1.80 -9.26
CA GLY A 108 5.00 1.88 -7.82
C GLY A 108 6.32 1.46 -7.17
N ALA A 109 6.21 0.79 -6.02
CA ALA A 109 7.33 0.37 -5.20
C ALA A 109 7.32 -1.14 -4.96
N GLU A 110 8.37 -1.61 -4.32
CA GLU A 110 8.54 -2.96 -3.78
C GLU A 110 8.90 -2.88 -2.30
N VAL A 111 8.68 -3.97 -1.60
CA VAL A 111 9.07 -4.07 -0.19
C VAL A 111 10.59 -4.19 -0.08
N ASN A 112 11.17 -3.38 0.79
CA ASN A 112 12.59 -3.42 1.11
C ASN A 112 12.80 -4.11 2.47
N PHE A 113 13.45 -5.25 2.47
CA PHE A 113 13.79 -5.98 3.68
C PHE A 113 15.13 -5.52 4.31
N PHE A 114 15.77 -4.48 3.74
CA PHE A 114 17.04 -3.92 4.23
C PHE A 114 18.18 -4.94 4.43
N GLY A 115 18.18 -6.01 3.65
CA GLY A 115 19.15 -7.11 3.79
C GLY A 115 19.01 -7.91 5.08
N THR A 116 17.86 -7.86 5.74
CA THR A 116 17.57 -8.66 6.94
C THR A 116 17.51 -10.14 6.56
N GLU A 117 18.38 -10.93 7.17
CA GLU A 117 18.52 -12.36 6.89
C GLU A 117 17.20 -13.11 7.09
N GLY A 118 16.79 -13.92 6.13
CA GLY A 118 15.57 -14.72 6.15
C GLY A 118 14.26 -13.93 6.01
N ALA A 119 14.28 -12.58 6.00
CA ALA A 119 13.04 -11.79 5.95
C ALA A 119 12.30 -11.95 4.61
N ALA A 120 13.02 -12.04 3.51
CA ALA A 120 12.41 -12.23 2.19
C ALA A 120 11.70 -13.58 2.04
N GLU A 121 12.16 -14.61 2.76
CA GLU A 121 11.65 -15.97 2.70
C GLU A 121 10.50 -16.21 3.69
N HIS A 122 10.58 -15.62 4.88
CA HIS A 122 9.72 -15.98 6.01
C HIS A 122 8.75 -14.87 6.43
N ALA A 123 8.96 -13.62 6.01
CA ALA A 123 8.06 -12.55 6.37
C ALA A 123 6.82 -12.48 5.47
N PHE A 124 5.75 -11.91 6.02
CA PHE A 124 4.54 -11.52 5.31
C PHE A 124 4.60 -10.02 5.04
N PRO A 125 5.00 -9.59 3.84
CA PRO A 125 4.98 -8.17 3.50
C PRO A 125 3.54 -7.65 3.39
N MET A 126 3.34 -6.35 3.64
CA MET A 126 2.03 -5.70 3.58
C MET A 126 2.02 -4.57 2.55
N TYR A 127 1.93 -4.94 1.26
CA TYR A 127 1.97 -3.95 0.18
C TYR A 127 1.01 -4.25 -0.99
N THR A 128 0.69 -5.54 -1.25
CA THR A 128 -0.18 -5.96 -2.35
C THR A 128 -1.40 -6.72 -1.86
N LEU A 129 -2.42 -6.84 -2.71
CA LEU A 129 -3.61 -7.63 -2.41
C LEU A 129 -3.28 -9.09 -2.06
N PRO A 130 -2.45 -9.81 -2.84
CA PRO A 130 -2.03 -11.18 -2.48
C PRO A 130 -1.31 -11.26 -1.14
N HIS A 131 -0.52 -10.26 -0.77
CA HIS A 131 0.14 -10.22 0.54
C HIS A 131 -0.88 -10.21 1.69
N ALA A 132 -1.92 -9.38 1.59
CA ALA A 132 -2.95 -9.29 2.62
C ALA A 132 -3.79 -10.58 2.72
N VAL A 133 -4.13 -11.19 1.59
CA VAL A 133 -4.86 -12.48 1.53
C VAL A 133 -4.03 -13.57 2.18
N ARG A 134 -2.76 -13.72 1.76
CA ARG A 134 -1.84 -14.72 2.32
C ARG A 134 -1.65 -14.56 3.83
N LEU A 135 -1.53 -13.32 4.32
CA LEU A 135 -1.43 -13.08 5.76
C LEU A 135 -2.73 -13.48 6.47
N LYS A 136 -3.90 -13.10 5.94
CA LYS A 136 -5.20 -13.47 6.50
C LYS A 136 -5.34 -15.00 6.62
N ASP A 137 -5.07 -15.72 5.54
CA ASP A 137 -5.21 -17.17 5.50
C ASP A 137 -4.25 -17.83 6.49
N HIS A 138 -3.00 -17.41 6.53
CA HIS A 138 -2.01 -17.89 7.50
C HIS A 138 -2.44 -17.65 8.96
N LEU A 139 -3.01 -16.47 9.29
CA LEU A 139 -3.48 -16.22 10.65
C LEU A 139 -4.59 -17.18 11.07
N LEU A 140 -5.55 -17.47 10.19
CA LEU A 140 -6.62 -18.41 10.45
C LEU A 140 -6.09 -19.85 10.60
N GLU A 141 -5.18 -20.27 9.72
CA GLU A 141 -4.51 -21.59 9.79
C GLU A 141 -3.75 -21.79 11.10
N ARG A 142 -3.10 -20.75 11.65
CA ARG A 142 -2.41 -20.85 12.94
C ARG A 142 -3.36 -21.07 14.10
N TRP A 143 -4.53 -20.45 14.07
CA TRP A 143 -5.55 -20.68 15.10
C TRP A 143 -6.18 -22.07 15.00
N GLU A 144 -6.50 -22.55 13.81
CA GLU A 144 -6.94 -23.93 13.59
C GLU A 144 -5.91 -24.95 14.08
N ALA A 145 -4.63 -24.72 13.77
CA ALA A 145 -3.57 -25.61 14.22
C ALA A 145 -3.42 -25.62 15.76
N ALA A 146 -3.54 -24.46 16.40
CA ALA A 146 -3.46 -24.34 17.86
C ALA A 146 -4.66 -24.98 18.58
N ASP A 147 -5.84 -24.94 17.97
CA ASP A 147 -7.04 -25.62 18.48
C ASP A 147 -6.88 -27.16 18.44
N HIS A 148 -6.26 -27.68 17.37
CA HIS A 148 -5.97 -29.11 17.23
C HIS A 148 -4.81 -29.58 18.10
N ASP A 149 -3.78 -28.75 18.30
CA ASP A 149 -2.60 -29.05 19.10
C ASP A 149 -2.20 -27.85 19.97
N PRO A 150 -2.69 -27.78 21.20
CA PRO A 150 -2.39 -26.69 22.14
C PRO A 150 -0.90 -26.53 22.48
N THR A 151 -0.06 -27.55 22.24
CA THR A 151 1.39 -27.42 22.49
C THR A 151 2.06 -26.41 21.55
N LEU A 152 1.48 -26.17 20.39
CA LEU A 152 1.96 -25.15 19.44
C LEU A 152 1.87 -23.72 20.02
N VAL A 153 0.96 -23.48 20.95
CA VAL A 153 0.82 -22.19 21.62
C VAL A 153 2.06 -21.88 22.46
N GLU A 154 2.59 -22.89 23.17
CA GLU A 154 3.81 -22.77 23.97
C GLU A 154 5.03 -22.42 23.09
N ASP A 155 5.05 -22.92 21.85
CA ASP A 155 6.09 -22.64 20.85
C ASP A 155 5.89 -21.28 20.14
N GLY A 156 4.89 -20.49 20.52
CA GLY A 156 4.64 -19.17 19.96
C GLY A 156 3.93 -19.17 18.61
N ALA A 157 3.17 -20.23 18.26
CA ALA A 157 2.46 -20.33 16.98
C ALA A 157 1.46 -19.19 16.74
N LEU A 158 0.87 -18.64 17.80
CA LEU A 158 -0.07 -17.52 17.73
C LEU A 158 0.60 -16.15 17.91
N ASN A 159 1.90 -16.12 18.21
CA ASN A 159 2.63 -14.87 18.36
C ASN A 159 2.91 -14.24 17.00
N ILE A 160 2.72 -12.92 16.94
CA ILE A 160 2.96 -12.11 15.75
C ILE A 160 3.95 -11.01 16.08
N VAL A 161 4.96 -10.87 15.24
CA VAL A 161 5.84 -9.71 15.23
C VAL A 161 5.48 -8.85 14.02
N VAL A 162 5.12 -7.59 14.24
CA VAL A 162 4.88 -6.60 13.18
C VAL A 162 6.05 -5.64 13.15
N VAL A 163 6.72 -5.52 12.00
CA VAL A 163 7.87 -4.62 11.80
C VAL A 163 7.44 -3.34 11.12
N GLY A 164 7.72 -2.21 11.75
CA GLY A 164 7.47 -0.86 11.24
C GLY A 164 6.49 -0.06 12.07
N GLY A 165 6.93 1.06 12.60
CA GLY A 165 6.12 2.01 13.39
C GLY A 165 5.39 3.07 12.57
N GLY A 166 5.34 2.90 11.23
CA GLY A 166 4.55 3.72 10.31
C GLY A 166 3.08 3.29 10.25
N PRO A 167 2.27 3.93 9.36
CA PRO A 167 0.85 3.62 9.22
C PRO A 167 0.56 2.13 9.00
N THR A 168 1.23 1.51 8.04
CA THR A 168 1.02 0.09 7.73
C THR A 168 1.20 -0.82 8.94
N GLY A 169 2.30 -0.68 9.68
CA GLY A 169 2.56 -1.56 10.83
C GLY A 169 1.63 -1.29 12.00
N VAL A 170 1.38 -0.02 12.34
CA VAL A 170 0.47 0.36 13.43
C VAL A 170 -0.96 -0.10 13.16
N GLU A 171 -1.49 0.16 11.95
CA GLU A 171 -2.83 -0.25 11.55
C GLU A 171 -2.98 -1.78 11.52
N THR A 172 -1.96 -2.48 11.02
CA THR A 172 -1.95 -3.96 10.99
C THR A 172 -1.89 -4.55 12.40
N ALA A 173 -0.99 -4.06 13.26
CA ALA A 173 -0.86 -4.57 14.63
C ALA A 173 -2.16 -4.36 15.42
N GLY A 174 -2.76 -3.18 15.33
CA GLY A 174 -4.03 -2.89 15.99
C GLY A 174 -5.19 -3.73 15.48
N ALA A 175 -5.29 -3.92 14.17
CA ALA A 175 -6.36 -4.71 13.56
C ALA A 175 -6.26 -6.21 13.88
N ILE A 176 -5.04 -6.77 13.93
CA ILE A 176 -4.80 -8.17 14.30
C ILE A 176 -5.07 -8.38 15.79
N ALA A 177 -4.62 -7.48 16.66
CA ALA A 177 -4.92 -7.57 18.09
C ALA A 177 -6.43 -7.58 18.37
N GLU A 178 -7.20 -6.79 17.62
CA GLU A 178 -8.67 -6.82 17.71
C GLU A 178 -9.27 -8.11 17.13
N LEU A 179 -8.76 -8.62 15.99
CA LEU A 179 -9.19 -9.91 15.43
C LEU A 179 -9.06 -11.01 16.46
N TYR A 180 -7.92 -11.13 17.10
CA TYR A 180 -7.61 -12.15 18.08
C TYR A 180 -8.55 -12.09 19.30
N ARG A 181 -8.75 -10.89 19.85
CA ARG A 181 -9.52 -10.72 21.09
C ARG A 181 -11.03 -10.70 20.91
N THR A 182 -11.53 -10.30 19.76
CA THR A 182 -12.97 -10.09 19.59
C THR A 182 -13.66 -11.17 18.79
N GLU A 183 -12.93 -11.84 17.91
CA GLU A 183 -13.51 -12.82 16.98
C GLU A 183 -12.93 -14.22 17.21
N LEU A 184 -11.61 -14.40 17.02
CA LEU A 184 -11.02 -15.73 17.07
C LEU A 184 -11.14 -16.37 18.48
N SER A 185 -11.07 -15.58 19.54
CA SER A 185 -11.33 -16.06 20.90
C SER A 185 -12.73 -16.62 21.13
N LYS A 186 -13.70 -16.33 20.26
CA LYS A 186 -15.04 -16.89 20.31
C LYS A 186 -15.19 -18.12 19.44
N ASP A 187 -14.50 -18.11 18.29
CA ASP A 187 -14.52 -19.23 17.36
C ASP A 187 -13.72 -20.42 17.89
N TYR A 188 -12.67 -20.16 18.70
CA TYR A 188 -11.78 -21.15 19.30
C TYR A 188 -11.79 -21.01 20.84
N PRO A 189 -12.83 -21.52 21.54
CA PRO A 189 -13.01 -21.28 22.97
C PRO A 189 -11.96 -21.96 23.86
N ASP A 190 -11.27 -22.98 23.34
CA ASP A 190 -10.21 -23.69 24.05
C ASP A 190 -8.83 -23.02 23.91
N VAL A 191 -8.71 -21.99 23.05
CA VAL A 191 -7.50 -21.20 22.85
C VAL A 191 -7.67 -19.83 23.52
N SER A 192 -6.86 -19.54 24.53
CA SER A 192 -6.91 -18.24 25.21
C SER A 192 -6.34 -17.11 24.33
N PRO A 193 -7.07 -15.99 24.15
CA PRO A 193 -6.51 -14.82 23.45
C PRO A 193 -5.33 -14.19 24.19
N ASP A 194 -5.13 -14.50 25.48
CA ASP A 194 -3.99 -14.01 26.26
C ASP A 194 -2.70 -14.80 25.97
N ASP A 195 -2.82 -15.97 25.34
CA ASP A 195 -1.70 -16.78 24.88
C ASP A 195 -1.14 -16.30 23.53
N ALA A 196 -1.86 -15.40 22.84
CA ALA A 196 -1.49 -14.84 21.56
C ALA A 196 -0.93 -13.41 21.71
N ARG A 197 0.37 -13.23 21.45
CA ARG A 197 1.04 -11.94 21.58
C ARG A 197 1.12 -11.23 20.24
N VAL A 198 0.78 -9.93 20.21
CA VAL A 198 1.05 -9.06 19.08
C VAL A 198 2.13 -8.05 19.48
N ILE A 199 3.29 -8.13 18.82
CA ILE A 199 4.48 -7.34 19.16
C ILE A 199 4.80 -6.42 17.99
N LEU A 200 4.73 -5.10 18.18
CA LEU A 200 5.12 -4.09 17.19
C LEU A 200 6.54 -3.63 17.44
N VAL A 201 7.41 -3.87 16.47
CA VAL A 201 8.85 -3.54 16.51
C VAL A 201 9.13 -2.36 15.59
N GLU A 202 9.73 -1.29 16.12
CA GLU A 202 10.14 -0.10 15.39
C GLU A 202 11.60 0.23 15.67
N ALA A 203 12.38 0.42 14.60
CA ALA A 203 13.80 0.76 14.69
C ALA A 203 14.05 2.17 15.24
N GLY A 204 13.14 3.09 14.97
CA GLY A 204 13.18 4.45 15.50
C GLY A 204 12.74 4.55 16.97
N PRO A 205 12.94 5.70 17.60
CA PRO A 205 12.62 5.91 19.02
C PRO A 205 11.10 6.01 19.28
N GLU A 206 10.27 6.23 18.27
CA GLU A 206 8.84 6.48 18.40
C GLU A 206 8.05 5.95 17.22
N LEU A 207 6.78 5.58 17.47
CA LEU A 207 5.82 5.28 16.43
C LEU A 207 5.35 6.56 15.73
N PHE A 208 4.90 6.45 14.48
CA PHE A 208 4.30 7.58 13.76
C PHE A 208 5.17 8.85 13.74
N SER A 209 6.47 8.71 13.43
CA SER A 209 7.44 9.81 13.43
C SER A 209 6.98 11.05 12.64
N MET A 210 6.09 10.88 11.64
CA MET A 210 5.51 11.98 10.84
C MET A 210 4.42 12.77 11.58
N PHE A 211 3.87 12.24 12.66
CA PHE A 211 2.83 12.92 13.44
C PHE A 211 3.41 13.74 14.60
N LYS A 212 2.64 14.70 15.09
CA LYS A 212 2.98 15.48 16.28
C LYS A 212 3.13 14.60 17.54
N PRO A 213 3.98 14.98 18.52
CA PRO A 213 4.24 14.20 19.73
C PRO A 213 2.97 13.69 20.43
N LYS A 214 1.98 14.57 20.62
CA LYS A 214 0.69 14.20 21.24
C LYS A 214 -0.03 13.05 20.53
N LEU A 215 0.07 12.95 19.20
CA LEU A 215 -0.55 11.87 18.43
C LEU A 215 0.26 10.57 18.55
N ARG A 216 1.58 10.67 18.64
CA ARG A 216 2.48 9.53 18.86
C ARG A 216 2.24 8.89 20.23
N GLU A 217 2.15 9.69 21.29
CA GLU A 217 1.82 9.25 22.64
C GLU A 217 0.43 8.58 22.69
N TYR A 218 -0.57 9.21 22.04
CA TYR A 218 -1.91 8.62 21.92
C TYR A 218 -1.86 7.28 21.23
N THR A 219 -1.09 7.12 20.15
CA THR A 219 -0.96 5.89 19.37
C THR A 219 -0.38 4.77 20.21
N THR A 220 0.74 5.01 20.89
CA THR A 220 1.37 4.02 21.77
C THR A 220 0.40 3.58 22.88
N LYS A 221 -0.26 4.52 23.54
CA LYS A 221 -1.27 4.22 24.56
C LYS A 221 -2.42 3.36 24.00
N ALA A 222 -2.97 3.75 22.86
CA ALA A 222 -4.09 3.05 22.24
C ALA A 222 -3.75 1.62 21.80
N LEU A 223 -2.51 1.37 21.35
CA LEU A 223 -2.00 0.03 21.05
C LEU A 223 -1.83 -0.79 22.34
N THR A 224 -1.23 -0.23 23.37
CA THR A 224 -1.06 -0.92 24.67
C THR A 224 -2.40 -1.29 25.32
N GLU A 225 -3.41 -0.42 25.22
CA GLU A 225 -4.78 -0.72 25.66
C GLU A 225 -5.41 -1.88 24.89
N ARG A 226 -4.88 -2.23 23.72
CA ARG A 226 -5.24 -3.40 22.88
C ARG A 226 -4.31 -4.59 23.09
N THR A 227 -3.47 -4.53 24.13
CA THR A 227 -2.47 -5.56 24.45
C THR A 227 -1.40 -5.76 23.38
N VAL A 228 -1.15 -4.77 22.51
CA VAL A 228 0.00 -4.76 21.62
C VAL A 228 1.23 -4.37 22.41
N GLU A 229 2.24 -5.22 22.40
CA GLU A 229 3.56 -4.92 22.96
C GLU A 229 4.32 -4.00 21.98
N VAL A 230 4.68 -2.82 22.41
CA VAL A 230 5.39 -1.84 21.57
C VAL A 230 6.88 -1.82 21.96
N LYS A 231 7.75 -2.18 21.00
CA LYS A 231 9.22 -2.15 21.14
C LYS A 231 9.78 -1.11 20.17
N THR A 232 10.12 0.07 20.68
CA THR A 232 10.82 1.12 19.92
C THR A 232 12.34 1.06 20.15
N GLY A 233 13.13 1.65 19.23
CA GLY A 233 14.57 1.51 19.24
C GLY A 233 15.04 0.07 19.00
N ALA A 234 14.17 -0.79 18.49
CA ALA A 234 14.39 -2.21 18.29
C ALA A 234 14.44 -2.53 16.78
N MET A 235 15.50 -3.16 16.33
CA MET A 235 15.71 -3.49 14.92
C MET A 235 15.84 -5.00 14.76
N VAL A 236 15.12 -5.58 13.81
CA VAL A 236 15.23 -6.98 13.44
C VAL A 236 16.57 -7.23 12.75
N SER A 237 17.26 -8.29 13.10
CA SER A 237 18.52 -8.72 12.51
C SER A 237 18.38 -9.97 11.64
N SER A 238 17.54 -10.91 12.05
CA SER A 238 17.26 -12.12 11.26
C SER A 238 15.89 -12.69 11.58
N VAL A 239 15.37 -13.48 10.65
CA VAL A 239 14.05 -14.11 10.70
C VAL A 239 14.19 -15.58 10.31
N SER A 240 13.51 -16.45 11.04
CA SER A 240 13.33 -17.86 10.72
C SER A 240 11.82 -18.20 10.75
N PRO A 241 11.40 -19.41 10.40
CA PRO A 241 9.98 -19.78 10.39
C PRO A 241 9.27 -19.60 11.74
N THR A 242 9.99 -19.69 12.86
CA THR A 242 9.42 -19.68 14.21
C THR A 242 10.03 -18.62 15.13
N ARG A 243 10.99 -17.82 14.66
CA ARG A 243 11.72 -16.87 15.51
C ARG A 243 12.12 -15.61 14.78
N VAL A 244 12.07 -14.51 15.51
CA VAL A 244 12.56 -13.20 15.10
C VAL A 244 13.67 -12.77 16.07
N LYS A 245 14.85 -12.50 15.55
CA LYS A 245 15.97 -12.02 16.34
C LYS A 245 16.15 -10.51 16.16
N LEU A 246 16.30 -9.80 17.27
CA LEU A 246 16.59 -8.37 17.29
C LEU A 246 18.11 -8.13 17.34
N LYS A 247 18.55 -6.96 16.89
CA LYS A 247 19.98 -6.56 16.98
C LYS A 247 20.49 -6.47 18.42
N SER A 248 19.60 -6.32 19.41
CA SER A 248 19.94 -6.38 20.83
C SER A 248 20.40 -7.77 21.31
N GLY A 249 20.12 -8.80 20.51
CA GLY A 249 20.32 -10.22 20.87
C GLY A 249 19.05 -10.87 21.43
N GLU A 250 17.98 -10.12 21.69
CA GLU A 250 16.68 -10.66 22.09
C GLU A 250 16.09 -11.52 20.96
N GLU A 251 15.57 -12.69 21.31
CA GLU A 251 14.83 -13.57 20.40
C GLU A 251 13.36 -13.61 20.79
N LEU A 252 12.49 -13.44 19.82
CA LEU A 252 11.04 -13.47 19.96
C LEU A 252 10.54 -14.76 19.28
N GLU A 253 9.91 -15.63 20.02
CA GLU A 253 9.22 -16.81 19.46
C GLU A 253 7.92 -16.34 18.82
N ALA A 254 7.85 -16.47 17.50
CA ALA A 254 6.70 -16.07 16.70
C ALA A 254 6.73 -16.78 15.35
N HIS A 255 5.62 -17.40 14.96
CA HIS A 255 5.46 -18.06 13.66
C HIS A 255 4.97 -17.10 12.58
N THR A 256 4.67 -15.87 12.95
CA THR A 256 4.21 -14.84 12.01
C THR A 256 5.03 -13.57 12.16
N LEU A 257 5.74 -13.20 11.10
CA LEU A 257 6.37 -11.89 10.99
C LEU A 257 5.72 -11.09 9.88
N VAL A 258 5.07 -10.00 10.23
CA VAL A 258 4.50 -9.04 9.26
C VAL A 258 5.50 -7.93 8.98
N TRP A 259 5.83 -7.72 7.71
CA TRP A 259 6.76 -6.67 7.31
C TRP A 259 5.99 -5.45 6.76
N GLY A 260 5.80 -4.45 7.60
CA GLY A 260 5.16 -3.17 7.29
C GLY A 260 6.13 -2.00 7.13
N ALA A 261 7.45 -2.30 6.99
CA ALA A 261 8.50 -1.30 6.92
C ALA A 261 9.20 -1.31 5.56
N GLY A 262 9.68 -0.14 5.14
CA GLY A 262 10.56 -0.02 3.99
C GLY A 262 9.90 -0.26 2.63
N LEU A 263 9.93 0.77 1.81
CA LEU A 263 9.61 0.69 0.39
C LEU A 263 10.79 1.19 -0.42
N GLN A 264 10.98 0.62 -1.60
CA GLN A 264 11.92 1.09 -2.61
C GLN A 264 11.24 1.13 -3.98
N GLY A 265 11.76 1.93 -4.90
CA GLY A 265 11.28 1.95 -6.28
C GLY A 265 11.33 0.53 -6.88
N ASN A 266 10.36 0.24 -7.74
CA ASN A 266 10.24 -1.05 -8.42
C ASN A 266 11.58 -1.47 -9.07
N GLN A 267 11.92 -2.76 -9.04
CA GLN A 267 13.20 -3.27 -9.52
C GLN A 267 13.50 -2.90 -10.98
N LEU A 268 12.48 -2.80 -11.83
CA LEU A 268 12.64 -2.38 -13.23
C LEU A 268 13.27 -0.97 -13.36
N VAL A 269 13.05 -0.09 -12.36
CA VAL A 269 13.68 1.24 -12.29
C VAL A 269 15.22 1.15 -12.37
N GLN A 270 15.80 0.12 -11.75
CA GLN A 270 17.25 -0.07 -11.71
C GLN A 270 17.83 -0.47 -13.08
N THR A 271 17.00 -1.01 -13.97
CA THR A 271 17.42 -1.45 -15.32
C THR A 271 17.42 -0.33 -16.36
N LEU A 272 16.89 0.85 -16.01
CA LEU A 272 16.79 2.00 -16.93
C LEU A 272 18.11 2.74 -17.14
N GLY A 273 19.18 2.40 -16.41
CA GLY A 273 20.47 3.09 -16.50
C GLY A 273 20.47 4.52 -15.96
N LEU A 274 19.43 4.93 -15.23
CA LEU A 274 19.29 6.26 -14.66
C LEU A 274 19.91 6.35 -13.27
N GLU A 275 20.33 7.55 -12.86
CA GLU A 275 20.79 7.80 -11.49
C GLU A 275 19.62 7.68 -10.52
N LEU A 276 19.78 6.80 -9.50
CA LEU A 276 18.77 6.55 -8.50
C LEU A 276 19.03 7.37 -7.23
N GLN A 277 17.96 7.90 -6.66
CA GLN A 277 17.96 8.56 -5.37
C GLN A 277 17.63 7.59 -4.24
N ARG A 278 17.60 8.09 -3.01
CA ARG A 278 17.29 7.29 -1.81
C ARG A 278 16.01 6.46 -2.02
N GLY A 279 16.09 5.18 -1.69
CA GLY A 279 15.01 4.23 -1.86
C GLY A 279 14.81 3.78 -3.30
N ASN A 280 15.89 3.79 -4.12
CA ASN A 280 15.88 3.38 -5.52
C ASN A 280 14.81 4.10 -6.35
N ARG A 281 14.58 5.39 -6.09
CA ARG A 281 13.61 6.22 -6.80
C ARG A 281 14.28 7.07 -7.86
N ILE A 282 13.58 7.33 -8.96
CA ILE A 282 14.06 8.18 -10.07
C ILE A 282 13.77 9.65 -9.77
N GLY A 283 14.79 10.51 -9.92
CA GLY A 283 14.63 11.96 -9.91
C GLY A 283 13.85 12.45 -11.13
N VAL A 284 12.88 13.34 -10.93
CA VAL A 284 12.06 13.91 -12.01
C VAL A 284 12.09 15.42 -12.01
N GLY A 285 11.83 16.00 -13.19
CA GLY A 285 11.68 17.44 -13.37
C GLY A 285 10.41 18.01 -12.69
N PRO A 286 10.27 19.35 -12.73
CA PRO A 286 9.12 20.03 -12.12
C PRO A 286 7.75 19.63 -12.70
N ASP A 287 7.71 19.14 -13.93
CA ASP A 287 6.51 18.64 -14.61
C ASP A 287 6.35 17.12 -14.51
N LEU A 288 7.23 16.46 -13.74
CA LEU A 288 7.31 15.01 -13.50
C LEU A 288 7.89 14.20 -14.67
N ALA A 289 8.40 14.86 -15.71
CA ALA A 289 9.12 14.20 -16.78
C ALA A 289 10.59 13.93 -16.40
N LEU A 290 11.21 12.98 -17.08
CA LEU A 290 12.65 12.78 -17.01
C LEU A 290 13.38 13.95 -17.70
N PRO A 291 14.48 14.47 -17.12
CA PRO A 291 15.21 15.61 -17.72
C PRO A 291 15.67 15.36 -19.17
N ASP A 292 16.20 14.15 -19.45
CA ASP A 292 16.75 13.81 -20.76
C ASP A 292 15.71 13.12 -21.69
N HIS A 293 14.55 12.73 -21.16
CA HIS A 293 13.45 12.12 -21.89
C HIS A 293 12.14 12.82 -21.55
N PRO A 294 11.86 14.00 -22.11
CA PRO A 294 10.74 14.84 -21.73
C PRO A 294 9.35 14.22 -21.98
N ASP A 295 9.28 13.16 -22.78
CA ASP A 295 8.06 12.40 -23.07
C ASP A 295 7.85 11.22 -22.11
N VAL A 296 8.77 11.02 -21.15
CA VAL A 296 8.71 9.94 -20.13
C VAL A 296 8.45 10.53 -18.75
N TYR A 297 7.35 10.15 -18.14
CA TYR A 297 6.89 10.59 -16.83
C TYR A 297 7.07 9.49 -15.81
N VAL A 298 7.75 9.75 -14.69
CA VAL A 298 7.87 8.79 -13.59
C VAL A 298 7.08 9.30 -12.38
N LEU A 299 6.22 8.46 -11.83
CA LEU A 299 5.15 8.88 -10.95
C LEU A 299 5.07 8.05 -9.66
N GLY A 300 4.42 8.61 -8.66
CA GLY A 300 4.10 7.91 -7.41
C GLY A 300 5.34 7.42 -6.68
N ASP A 301 5.29 6.18 -6.17
CA ASP A 301 6.32 5.64 -5.30
C ASP A 301 7.65 5.34 -6.01
N ALA A 302 7.65 5.21 -7.35
CA ALA A 302 8.86 5.05 -8.16
C ALA A 302 9.65 6.36 -8.34
N ALA A 303 9.01 7.52 -8.12
CA ALA A 303 9.59 8.83 -8.36
C ALA A 303 10.07 9.51 -7.07
N ALA A 304 11.20 10.20 -7.15
CA ALA A 304 11.66 11.13 -6.12
C ALA A 304 11.19 12.56 -6.48
N ILE A 305 9.92 12.83 -6.19
CA ILE A 305 9.27 14.11 -6.50
C ILE A 305 9.64 15.14 -5.44
N VAL A 306 10.23 16.24 -5.82
CA VAL A 306 10.57 17.36 -4.92
C VAL A 306 9.35 18.30 -4.81
N ASP A 307 8.87 18.55 -3.60
CA ASP A 307 7.84 19.56 -3.36
C ASP A 307 8.41 20.96 -3.51
N ALA A 308 7.86 21.74 -4.42
CA ALA A 308 8.33 23.10 -4.74
C ALA A 308 8.23 24.09 -3.56
N LYS A 309 7.46 23.77 -2.49
CA LYS A 309 7.31 24.65 -1.32
C LYS A 309 8.30 24.34 -0.20
N THR A 310 8.55 23.05 0.01
CA THR A 310 9.38 22.59 1.14
C THR A 310 10.79 22.20 0.71
N GLU A 311 11.02 22.07 -0.60
CA GLU A 311 12.27 21.56 -1.20
C GLU A 311 12.64 20.15 -0.70
N GLN A 312 11.66 19.43 -0.14
CA GLN A 312 11.83 18.06 0.35
C GLN A 312 11.23 17.07 -0.65
N VAL A 313 11.81 15.88 -0.68
CA VAL A 313 11.24 14.78 -1.48
C VAL A 313 9.94 14.31 -0.82
N LEU A 314 8.87 14.26 -1.60
CA LEU A 314 7.56 13.80 -1.13
C LEU A 314 7.63 12.33 -0.70
N PRO A 315 6.90 11.96 0.37
CA PRO A 315 6.81 10.58 0.83
C PRO A 315 6.02 9.71 -0.17
N GLN A 316 6.24 8.39 -0.08
CA GLN A 316 5.50 7.37 -0.83
C GLN A 316 4.10 7.21 -0.23
N LEU A 317 3.14 7.95 -0.76
CA LEU A 317 1.74 7.99 -0.30
C LEU A 317 0.79 7.87 -1.49
N GLY A 318 -0.34 7.18 -1.30
CA GLY A 318 -1.38 7.07 -2.32
C GLY A 318 -1.89 8.43 -2.84
N SER A 319 -1.94 9.46 -1.98
CA SER A 319 -2.31 10.82 -2.38
C SER A 319 -1.27 11.51 -3.26
N VAL A 320 0.02 11.23 -3.06
CA VAL A 320 1.11 11.70 -3.93
C VAL A 320 1.03 10.98 -5.27
N ALA A 321 0.86 9.66 -5.24
CA ALA A 321 0.74 8.84 -6.44
C ALA A 321 -0.46 9.26 -7.30
N LEU A 322 -1.64 9.41 -6.71
CA LEU A 322 -2.85 9.85 -7.43
C LEU A 322 -2.68 11.25 -8.04
N GLN A 323 -2.19 12.22 -7.27
CA GLN A 323 -2.03 13.59 -7.76
C GLN A 323 -0.94 13.72 -8.82
N SER A 324 0.16 12.97 -8.69
CA SER A 324 1.22 12.93 -9.72
C SER A 324 0.69 12.31 -11.02
N GLY A 325 -0.12 11.23 -10.93
CA GLY A 325 -0.77 10.63 -12.08
C GLY A 325 -1.71 11.60 -12.78
N GLN A 326 -2.63 12.21 -12.04
CA GLN A 326 -3.55 13.21 -12.59
C GLN A 326 -2.81 14.37 -13.28
N HIS A 327 -1.72 14.83 -12.67
CA HIS A 327 -0.91 15.91 -13.25
C HIS A 327 -0.21 15.48 -14.54
N ALA A 328 0.37 14.29 -14.59
CA ALA A 328 1.03 13.78 -15.80
C ALA A 328 0.02 13.59 -16.94
N GLY A 329 -1.16 13.01 -16.66
CA GLY A 329 -2.22 12.89 -17.66
C GLY A 329 -2.67 14.25 -18.22
N GLU A 330 -2.90 15.24 -17.34
CA GLU A 330 -3.22 16.61 -17.76
C GLU A 330 -2.08 17.26 -18.58
N THR A 331 -0.82 16.99 -18.21
CA THR A 331 0.35 17.52 -18.90
C THR A 331 0.49 16.92 -20.30
N ILE A 332 0.33 15.62 -20.44
CA ILE A 332 0.35 14.90 -21.72
C ILE A 332 -0.80 15.40 -22.62
N ALA A 333 -2.03 15.46 -22.11
CA ALA A 333 -3.17 15.99 -22.87
C ALA A 333 -2.94 17.44 -23.36
N ARG A 334 -2.30 18.28 -22.53
CA ARG A 334 -1.91 19.64 -22.91
C ARG A 334 -0.86 19.64 -24.04
N ARG A 335 0.17 18.80 -23.95
CA ARG A 335 1.23 18.67 -24.99
C ARG A 335 0.63 18.21 -26.32
N ILE A 336 -0.25 17.22 -26.30
CA ILE A 336 -0.98 16.75 -27.50
C ILE A 336 -1.79 17.91 -28.14
N ALA A 337 -2.41 18.75 -27.30
CA ALA A 337 -3.13 19.94 -27.74
C ALA A 337 -2.24 21.17 -28.07
N GLY A 338 -0.89 20.99 -28.14
CA GLY A 338 0.05 22.07 -28.44
C GLY A 338 0.21 23.13 -27.34
N LYS A 339 -0.13 22.79 -26.08
CA LYS A 339 -0.04 23.69 -24.92
C LYS A 339 1.15 23.36 -24.04
N GLU A 340 1.76 24.38 -23.45
CA GLU A 340 2.90 24.22 -22.54
C GLU A 340 2.54 23.43 -21.27
N PRO A 341 3.47 22.57 -20.75
CA PRO A 341 3.33 21.89 -19.49
C PRO A 341 3.27 22.88 -18.33
N LYS A 342 2.73 22.42 -17.18
CA LYS A 342 2.75 23.19 -15.92
C LYS A 342 3.57 22.44 -14.88
N PRO A 343 4.20 23.14 -13.93
CA PRO A 343 4.87 22.47 -12.83
C PRO A 343 3.86 21.77 -11.90
N PHE A 344 4.25 20.61 -11.39
CA PHE A 344 3.49 19.87 -10.40
C PHE A 344 3.43 20.64 -9.06
N LYS A 345 2.28 20.64 -8.45
CA LYS A 345 2.08 21.23 -7.11
C LYS A 345 1.28 20.27 -6.26
N TYR A 346 1.97 19.63 -5.32
CA TYR A 346 1.28 18.75 -4.37
C TYR A 346 0.34 19.54 -3.46
N LYS A 347 -0.89 19.05 -3.34
CA LYS A 347 -1.88 19.58 -2.39
C LYS A 347 -1.94 18.63 -1.22
N ASP A 348 -1.19 18.93 -0.17
CA ASP A 348 -1.29 18.23 1.09
C ASP A 348 -2.73 18.37 1.63
N LYS A 349 -3.32 17.27 2.08
CA LYS A 349 -4.66 17.21 2.67
C LYS A 349 -4.63 16.85 4.15
N GLY A 350 -3.43 16.81 4.74
CA GLY A 350 -3.19 16.29 6.08
C GLY A 350 -2.93 14.79 6.08
N THR A 351 -2.67 14.25 7.26
CA THR A 351 -2.31 12.84 7.46
C THR A 351 -3.23 12.21 8.50
N MET A 352 -3.62 10.97 8.27
CA MET A 352 -4.48 10.22 9.19
C MET A 352 -4.13 8.74 9.18
N ALA A 353 -4.37 8.06 10.31
CA ALA A 353 -4.21 6.62 10.42
C ALA A 353 -5.15 6.07 11.51
N THR A 354 -5.58 4.82 11.35
CA THR A 354 -6.30 4.10 12.40
C THR A 354 -5.33 3.37 13.32
N ILE A 355 -5.80 3.02 14.52
CA ILE A 355 -5.04 2.22 15.48
C ILE A 355 -5.87 0.99 15.86
N GLY A 356 -7.16 1.08 15.63
CA GLY A 356 -8.16 0.06 15.90
C GLY A 356 -9.52 0.69 16.09
N ARG A 357 -10.49 -0.10 16.55
CA ARG A 357 -11.87 0.33 16.73
C ARG A 357 -11.96 1.51 17.71
N ARG A 358 -12.62 2.60 17.29
CA ARG A 358 -12.76 3.86 18.02
C ARG A 358 -11.44 4.57 18.35
N ALA A 359 -10.35 4.17 17.69
CA ALA A 359 -9.03 4.76 17.88
C ALA A 359 -8.38 5.06 16.53
N ALA A 360 -8.17 6.34 16.28
CA ALA A 360 -7.48 6.86 15.11
C ALA A 360 -6.81 8.19 15.45
N VAL A 361 -5.94 8.64 14.58
CA VAL A 361 -5.28 9.95 14.65
C VAL A 361 -5.46 10.69 13.33
N VAL A 362 -5.70 11.99 13.42
CA VAL A 362 -5.78 12.90 12.27
C VAL A 362 -4.96 14.15 12.58
N GLN A 363 -4.07 14.50 11.69
CA GLN A 363 -3.34 15.75 11.68
C GLN A 363 -3.74 16.56 10.46
N MET A 364 -4.49 17.62 10.69
CA MET A 364 -5.01 18.50 9.64
C MET A 364 -3.96 19.55 9.24
N LEU A 365 -4.15 20.13 8.06
CA LEU A 365 -3.44 21.36 7.68
C LEU A 365 -3.59 22.42 8.76
N GLY A 366 -2.53 23.21 8.97
CA GLY A 366 -2.50 24.19 10.08
C GLY A 366 -2.27 23.57 11.47
N GLY A 367 -2.01 22.25 11.52
CA GLY A 367 -1.52 21.57 12.72
C GLY A 367 -2.57 21.23 13.76
N ARG A 368 -3.87 21.35 13.46
CA ARG A 368 -4.96 20.83 14.32
C ARG A 368 -4.93 19.32 14.34
N THR A 369 -5.20 18.73 15.50
CA THR A 369 -5.17 17.27 15.71
C THR A 369 -6.50 16.78 16.26
N ILE A 370 -6.92 15.60 15.80
CA ILE A 370 -8.11 14.89 16.30
C ILE A 370 -7.68 13.46 16.64
N THR A 371 -8.24 12.87 17.69
CA THR A 371 -7.98 11.49 18.13
C THR A 371 -9.29 10.76 18.44
N GLY A 372 -9.22 9.44 18.59
CA GLY A 372 -10.31 8.59 19.03
C GLY A 372 -11.41 8.43 17.98
N THR A 373 -12.65 8.25 18.44
CA THR A 373 -13.81 7.97 17.58
C THR A 373 -14.06 9.06 16.53
N LYS A 374 -13.85 10.33 16.87
CA LYS A 374 -14.00 11.45 15.92
C LYS A 374 -12.96 11.35 14.80
N ALA A 375 -11.74 10.98 15.12
CA ALA A 375 -10.69 10.76 14.13
C ALA A 375 -11.01 9.55 13.25
N GLN A 376 -11.55 8.48 13.81
CA GLN A 376 -11.95 7.29 13.05
C GLN A 376 -13.10 7.60 12.08
N LEU A 377 -14.10 8.36 12.50
CA LEU A 377 -15.18 8.79 11.60
C LEU A 377 -14.66 9.67 10.45
N ALA A 378 -13.73 10.59 10.74
CA ALA A 378 -13.08 11.41 9.72
C ALA A 378 -12.27 10.52 8.76
N TRP A 379 -11.49 9.57 9.27
CA TRP A 379 -10.74 8.61 8.48
C TRP A 379 -11.67 7.80 7.57
N GLY A 380 -12.73 7.21 8.12
CA GLY A 380 -13.72 6.43 7.37
C GLY A 380 -14.38 7.25 6.26
N THR A 381 -14.80 8.49 6.56
CA THR A 381 -15.41 9.39 5.56
C THR A 381 -14.47 9.69 4.40
N VAL A 382 -13.20 10.00 4.68
CA VAL A 382 -12.20 10.30 3.65
C VAL A 382 -11.90 9.07 2.79
N HIS A 383 -11.67 7.91 3.42
CA HIS A 383 -11.35 6.69 2.68
C HIS A 383 -12.54 6.18 1.87
N LEU A 384 -13.75 6.28 2.41
CA LEU A 384 -14.97 5.98 1.67
C LEU A 384 -15.13 6.87 0.42
N ALA A 385 -14.87 8.18 0.56
CA ALA A 385 -14.92 9.10 -0.58
C ALA A 385 -13.84 8.82 -1.65
N LEU A 386 -12.72 8.22 -1.25
CA LEU A 386 -11.61 7.85 -2.14
C LEU A 386 -11.82 6.50 -2.83
N LEU A 387 -12.73 5.64 -2.36
CA LEU A 387 -13.06 4.40 -3.05
C LEU A 387 -13.61 4.70 -4.43
N PRO A 388 -13.19 3.91 -5.45
CA PRO A 388 -13.43 4.25 -6.84
C PRO A 388 -14.91 4.29 -7.22
N THR A 389 -15.70 3.27 -6.81
CA THR A 389 -17.10 3.13 -7.23
C THR A 389 -18.10 3.30 -6.08
N ASN A 390 -19.37 3.58 -6.41
CA ASN A 390 -20.44 3.62 -5.41
C ASN A 390 -20.74 2.24 -4.82
N GLU A 391 -20.52 1.17 -5.59
CA GLU A 391 -20.68 -0.21 -5.13
C GLU A 391 -19.65 -0.53 -4.05
N ASP A 392 -18.37 -0.18 -4.26
CA ASP A 392 -17.31 -0.37 -3.27
C ASP A 392 -17.57 0.40 -1.98
N ARG A 393 -18.09 1.63 -2.11
CA ARG A 393 -18.50 2.45 -0.95
C ARG A 393 -19.60 1.77 -0.17
N ALA A 394 -20.61 1.22 -0.85
CA ALA A 394 -21.71 0.52 -0.20
C ALA A 394 -21.22 -0.76 0.51
N LYS A 395 -20.37 -1.57 -0.14
CA LYS A 395 -19.78 -2.76 0.46
C LYS A 395 -18.97 -2.42 1.71
N ALA A 396 -18.05 -1.46 1.62
CA ALA A 396 -17.25 -1.04 2.76
C ALA A 396 -18.10 -0.54 3.94
N VAL A 397 -19.17 0.20 3.68
CA VAL A 397 -20.11 0.65 4.74
C VAL A 397 -20.81 -0.54 5.40
N VAL A 398 -21.27 -1.53 4.62
CA VAL A 398 -21.92 -2.74 5.16
C VAL A 398 -20.94 -3.53 6.01
N ASP A 399 -19.71 -3.77 5.54
CA ASP A 399 -18.69 -4.50 6.27
C ASP A 399 -18.31 -3.79 7.58
N TRP A 400 -18.08 -2.47 7.53
CA TRP A 400 -17.79 -1.68 8.73
C TRP A 400 -18.97 -1.61 9.72
N ALA A 401 -20.20 -1.56 9.22
CA ALA A 401 -21.38 -1.62 10.06
C ALA A 401 -21.51 -3.01 10.71
N GLY A 402 -21.36 -4.08 9.95
CA GLY A 402 -21.34 -5.46 10.46
C GLY A 402 -20.30 -5.64 11.55
N ALA A 403 -19.05 -5.25 11.31
CA ALA A 403 -17.97 -5.31 12.28
C ALA A 403 -18.24 -4.44 13.53
N THR A 404 -18.95 -3.31 13.36
CA THR A 404 -19.23 -2.38 14.47
C THR A 404 -20.38 -2.84 15.36
N PHE A 405 -21.45 -3.36 14.78
CA PHE A 405 -22.70 -3.66 15.49
C PHE A 405 -22.88 -5.14 15.80
N SER A 406 -22.48 -6.05 14.92
CA SER A 406 -22.64 -7.50 15.11
C SER A 406 -21.37 -8.20 15.59
N HIS A 407 -20.22 -7.50 15.60
CA HIS A 407 -18.92 -8.09 15.89
C HIS A 407 -18.58 -9.26 14.94
N GLN A 408 -19.17 -9.29 13.75
CA GLN A 408 -18.86 -10.28 12.72
C GLN A 408 -17.89 -9.71 11.72
N ARG A 409 -16.81 -10.44 11.45
CA ARG A 409 -15.89 -10.18 10.35
C ARG A 409 -16.24 -11.09 9.19
N VAL A 410 -16.26 -10.56 7.99
CA VAL A 410 -16.73 -11.27 6.79
C VAL A 410 -15.68 -12.18 6.18
N GLY A 411 -14.40 -11.86 6.33
CA GLY A 411 -13.28 -12.53 5.67
C GLY A 411 -12.67 -13.69 6.48
N ARG A 412 -13.48 -14.61 7.04
CA ARG A 412 -13.00 -15.77 7.85
C ARG A 412 -12.97 -17.09 7.07
N ILE A 413 -12.84 -17.02 5.77
CA ILE A 413 -12.75 -18.20 4.91
C ILE A 413 -11.32 -18.29 4.40
N THR A 414 -10.68 -19.43 4.58
CA THR A 414 -9.43 -19.79 3.91
C THR A 414 -9.74 -20.46 2.58
N VAL A 415 -9.02 -20.08 1.53
CA VAL A 415 -9.07 -20.78 0.26
C VAL A 415 -7.75 -21.51 0.12
N GLU A 416 -7.77 -22.84 0.26
CA GLU A 416 -6.58 -23.65 0.00
C GLU A 416 -6.10 -23.39 -1.43
N GLY A 417 -4.87 -22.88 -1.55
CA GLY A 417 -4.16 -22.87 -2.81
C GLY A 417 -3.72 -24.28 -3.13
N GLU A 418 -4.19 -24.83 -4.26
CA GLU A 418 -3.73 -26.11 -4.81
C GLU A 418 -2.22 -26.07 -5.14
#